data_cb272c88cb464577d349107a257e494e
#
_entry.id   cb272c88cb464577d349107a257e494e
#
_cell.length_a   1.000
_cell.length_b   1.000
_cell.length_c   1.000
_cell.angle_alpha   90.00
_cell.angle_beta   90.00
_cell.angle_gamma   90.00
#
_symmetry.space_group_name_H-M   'P 1'
#
loop_
_entity.id
_entity.type
_entity.pdbx_description
1 polymer ?
#
loop_
_entity_poly.entity_id
_entity_poly.type
_entity_poly.pdbx_seq_one_letter_code
_entity_poly.pdbx_strand_id
1 'polypeptide(L)'
;MEKNEEKTNNNNISLLNLKHMESEVNVGIDIGGSLSKLSVVVNKKNGEAINYLRKLTNFEEINLNSDLIFLSLFHTPQDTSVQNEKASIFPVLKQLQQKFKIKKVFATGGGAEKFKEVAEKEFHLDFVKHDELLSLVNGYLFLNNSFYDVIFDKNRNISPIPSSPIVFPHLAVNIGTGVSIIKVSSPNPKDIQRMGGTIMGGGTLVGLGITLLGVDNYNDILELAIKGDHKMIDLTVQDIYGSESEDETVAVSFGKIPEYINSHKLDTLKKEDIALGLLIMICSHITQLATCLAEKNGIKEVLYLGNFTRRNSLAVLCLERCMKFWGEKVKVKFNYYDGYLGSIGTLVE
;
A
#
# COMPACT_ATOMS: atom_id res chain seq x y z
N MET A 1 -31.07 -38.96 14.71
CA MET A 1 -30.54 -38.64 13.38
C MET A 1 -31.07 -37.28 12.97
N GLU A 2 -30.42 -36.25 13.45
CA GLU A 2 -30.70 -34.87 13.05
C GLU A 2 -29.60 -34.45 12.09
N LYS A 3 -30.00 -34.13 10.86
CA LYS A 3 -29.11 -33.59 9.82
C LYS A 3 -28.87 -32.11 10.12
N ASN A 4 -27.67 -31.79 10.58
CA ASN A 4 -27.18 -30.41 10.56
C ASN A 4 -26.96 -30.00 9.11
N GLU A 5 -27.86 -29.19 8.57
CA GLU A 5 -27.66 -28.45 7.35
C GLU A 5 -26.68 -27.30 7.68
N GLU A 6 -25.43 -27.44 7.26
CA GLU A 6 -24.50 -26.32 7.15
C GLU A 6 -25.07 -25.32 6.16
N LYS A 7 -25.64 -24.23 6.68
CA LYS A 7 -25.95 -23.03 5.88
C LYS A 7 -24.64 -22.43 5.43
N THR A 8 -24.24 -22.76 4.21
CA THR A 8 -23.26 -21.97 3.46
C THR A 8 -23.82 -20.56 3.27
N ASN A 9 -23.39 -19.65 4.13
CA ASN A 9 -23.58 -18.21 3.93
C ASN A 9 -22.75 -17.78 2.72
N ASN A 10 -23.30 -17.96 1.52
CA ASN A 10 -22.87 -17.21 0.35
C ASN A 10 -23.25 -15.74 0.58
N ASN A 11 -22.41 -15.01 1.28
CA ASN A 11 -22.44 -13.57 1.28
C ASN A 11 -22.12 -13.10 -0.13
N ASN A 12 -23.15 -12.93 -0.96
CA ASN A 12 -23.09 -12.13 -2.17
C ASN A 12 -22.70 -10.72 -1.71
N ILE A 13 -21.39 -10.39 -1.76
CA ILE A 13 -20.92 -9.02 -1.75
C ILE A 13 -21.61 -8.39 -2.94
N SER A 14 -22.60 -7.51 -2.69
CA SER A 14 -23.21 -6.73 -3.76
C SER A 14 -22.07 -6.04 -4.49
N LEU A 15 -21.89 -6.38 -5.76
CA LEU A 15 -20.79 -5.86 -6.58
C LEU A 15 -20.88 -4.34 -6.54
N LEU A 16 -19.89 -3.72 -5.89
CA LEU A 16 -19.72 -2.29 -5.95
C LEU A 16 -19.52 -1.91 -7.43
N ASN A 17 -20.20 -0.86 -7.88
CA ASN A 17 -20.13 -0.42 -9.25
C ASN A 17 -19.37 0.89 -9.36
N LEU A 18 -18.76 1.13 -10.52
CA LEU A 18 -18.22 2.44 -10.85
C LEU A 18 -19.38 3.45 -11.00
N LYS A 19 -19.17 4.66 -10.47
CA LYS A 19 -20.12 5.76 -10.59
C LYS A 19 -20.38 6.07 -12.07
N HIS A 20 -21.63 5.98 -12.50
CA HIS A 20 -22.04 6.45 -13.82
C HIS A 20 -22.20 7.96 -13.79
N MET A 21 -21.28 8.66 -14.45
CA MET A 21 -21.30 10.12 -14.52
C MET A 21 -21.57 10.59 -15.96
N GLU A 22 -22.06 11.81 -16.09
CA GLU A 22 -22.35 12.46 -17.38
C GLU A 22 -21.10 12.75 -18.23
N SER A 23 -19.89 12.61 -17.65
CA SER A 23 -18.63 12.87 -18.34
C SER A 23 -18.07 11.63 -19.04
N GLU A 24 -17.41 11.83 -20.18
CA GLU A 24 -16.74 10.78 -20.95
C GLU A 24 -15.61 10.09 -20.15
N VAL A 25 -15.08 10.79 -19.15
CA VAL A 25 -13.92 10.39 -18.35
C VAL A 25 -14.18 10.76 -16.89
N ASN A 26 -14.04 9.81 -16.00
CA ASN A 26 -14.15 10.01 -14.55
C ASN A 26 -12.77 9.95 -13.89
N VAL A 27 -12.49 10.91 -13.01
CA VAL A 27 -11.17 11.08 -12.40
C VAL A 27 -11.26 10.97 -10.88
N GLY A 28 -10.52 10.02 -10.33
CA GLY A 28 -10.30 9.83 -8.90
C GLY A 28 -8.85 10.07 -8.53
N ILE A 29 -8.62 10.75 -7.42
CA ILE A 29 -7.28 11.01 -6.90
C ILE A 29 -7.18 10.69 -5.40
N ASP A 30 -6.00 10.22 -5.01
CA ASP A 30 -5.60 10.11 -3.60
C ASP A 30 -4.30 10.89 -3.43
N ILE A 31 -4.35 12.01 -2.71
CA ILE A 31 -3.19 12.87 -2.46
C ILE A 31 -2.67 12.60 -1.05
N GLY A 32 -1.70 11.69 -0.96
CA GLY A 32 -1.00 11.40 0.29
C GLY A 32 0.14 12.38 0.57
N GLY A 33 0.86 12.20 1.69
CA GLY A 33 1.95 13.08 2.09
C GLY A 33 3.16 13.09 1.16
N SER A 34 3.48 11.98 0.51
CA SER A 34 4.66 11.85 -0.39
C SER A 34 4.26 11.56 -1.83
N LEU A 35 3.18 10.83 -2.05
CA LEU A 35 2.73 10.37 -3.36
C LEU A 35 1.27 10.71 -3.60
N SER A 36 0.98 11.20 -4.81
CA SER A 36 -0.37 11.38 -5.35
C SER A 36 -0.67 10.28 -6.36
N LYS A 37 -1.86 9.70 -6.30
CA LYS A 37 -2.30 8.60 -7.16
C LYS A 37 -3.51 9.06 -7.97
N LEU A 38 -3.48 8.75 -9.23
CA LEU A 38 -4.49 9.09 -10.21
C LEU A 38 -5.14 7.82 -10.74
N SER A 39 -6.46 7.80 -10.75
CA SER A 39 -7.26 6.80 -11.43
C SER A 39 -8.20 7.49 -12.41
N VAL A 40 -8.16 7.08 -13.67
CA VAL A 40 -9.03 7.62 -14.74
C VAL A 40 -9.85 6.49 -15.32
N VAL A 41 -11.16 6.57 -15.20
CA VAL A 41 -12.10 5.57 -15.72
C VAL A 41 -12.69 6.04 -17.04
N VAL A 42 -12.64 5.17 -18.03
CA VAL A 42 -13.16 5.42 -19.38
C VAL A 42 -13.95 4.22 -19.88
N ASN A 43 -15.12 4.44 -20.45
CA ASN A 43 -15.87 3.38 -21.12
C ASN A 43 -15.13 2.90 -22.37
N LYS A 44 -15.05 1.58 -22.58
CA LYS A 44 -14.33 0.96 -23.70
C LYS A 44 -14.84 1.38 -25.08
N LYS A 45 -16.08 1.88 -25.18
CA LYS A 45 -16.64 2.40 -26.42
C LYS A 45 -16.01 3.73 -26.84
N ASN A 46 -15.37 4.45 -25.90
CA ASN A 46 -14.70 5.72 -26.18
C ASN A 46 -13.23 5.52 -26.62
N GLY A 47 -13.03 5.04 -27.83
CA GLY A 47 -11.69 4.79 -28.38
C GLY A 47 -10.81 6.03 -28.50
N GLU A 48 -11.41 7.23 -28.68
CA GLU A 48 -10.66 8.49 -28.74
C GLU A 48 -10.03 8.81 -27.37
N ALA A 49 -10.80 8.73 -26.30
CA ALA A 49 -10.31 8.98 -24.94
C ALA A 49 -9.23 7.97 -24.56
N ILE A 50 -9.42 6.68 -24.85
CA ILE A 50 -8.45 5.63 -24.60
C ILE A 50 -7.12 5.93 -25.30
N ASN A 51 -7.16 6.24 -26.61
CA ASN A 51 -5.95 6.55 -27.38
C ASN A 51 -5.25 7.82 -26.89
N TYR A 52 -6.00 8.81 -26.43
CA TYR A 52 -5.44 10.00 -25.81
C TYR A 52 -4.71 9.68 -24.52
N LEU A 53 -5.35 8.95 -23.58
CA LEU A 53 -4.78 8.59 -22.29
C LEU A 53 -3.50 7.76 -22.44
N ARG A 54 -3.47 6.80 -23.34
CA ARG A 54 -2.26 5.99 -23.63
C ARG A 54 -1.05 6.80 -24.08
N LYS A 55 -1.28 7.99 -24.65
CA LYS A 55 -0.23 8.92 -25.09
C LYS A 55 0.14 9.97 -24.05
N LEU A 56 -0.71 10.17 -23.03
CA LEU A 56 -0.57 11.26 -22.08
C LEU A 56 0.56 11.03 -21.08
N THR A 57 0.65 9.82 -20.55
CA THR A 57 1.67 9.39 -19.59
C THR A 57 1.72 7.87 -19.53
N ASN A 58 2.73 7.32 -18.84
CA ASN A 58 2.84 5.88 -18.63
C ASN A 58 1.80 5.43 -17.59
N PHE A 59 0.60 5.09 -18.05
CA PHE A 59 -0.44 4.51 -17.22
C PHE A 59 -0.29 2.99 -17.12
N GLU A 60 -0.59 2.45 -15.92
CA GLU A 60 -0.98 1.06 -15.76
C GLU A 60 -2.48 0.95 -16.10
N GLU A 61 -2.90 -0.15 -16.70
CA GLU A 61 -4.29 -0.34 -17.12
C GLU A 61 -4.94 -1.51 -16.38
N ILE A 62 -6.16 -1.29 -15.86
CA ILE A 62 -7.04 -2.38 -15.40
C ILE A 62 -8.16 -2.53 -16.42
N ASN A 63 -8.28 -3.74 -16.95
CA ASN A 63 -9.28 -4.07 -17.95
C ASN A 63 -10.51 -4.69 -17.29
N LEU A 64 -11.60 -3.95 -17.20
CA LEU A 64 -12.89 -4.40 -16.71
C LEU A 64 -13.81 -4.79 -17.88
N ASN A 65 -15.02 -5.28 -17.58
CA ASN A 65 -15.97 -5.69 -18.64
C ASN A 65 -16.30 -4.55 -19.61
N SER A 66 -16.81 -3.43 -19.11
CA SER A 66 -17.26 -2.26 -19.89
C SER A 66 -16.29 -1.10 -19.91
N ASP A 67 -15.32 -1.07 -18.98
CA ASP A 67 -14.50 0.09 -18.72
C ASP A 67 -13.01 -0.26 -18.67
N LEU A 68 -12.17 0.76 -18.86
CA LEU A 68 -10.74 0.73 -18.59
C LEU A 68 -10.44 1.71 -17.45
N ILE A 69 -9.60 1.31 -16.52
CA ILE A 69 -9.05 2.20 -15.50
C ILE A 69 -7.58 2.42 -15.81
N PHE A 70 -7.19 3.68 -15.97
CA PHE A 70 -5.82 4.12 -16.15
C PHE A 70 -5.27 4.61 -14.82
N LEU A 71 -4.11 4.12 -14.39
CA LEU A 71 -3.50 4.38 -13.10
C LEU A 71 -2.12 5.00 -13.25
N SER A 72 -1.83 6.06 -12.49
CA SER A 72 -0.52 6.69 -12.47
C SER A 72 -0.15 7.24 -11.09
N LEU A 73 1.16 7.27 -10.79
CA LEU A 73 1.75 7.79 -9.56
C LEU A 73 2.55 9.06 -9.84
N PHE A 74 2.44 10.02 -8.92
CA PHE A 74 3.15 11.30 -8.97
C PHE A 74 3.71 11.64 -7.59
N HIS A 75 4.74 12.48 -7.55
CA HIS A 75 5.16 13.10 -6.30
C HIS A 75 4.11 14.09 -5.81
N THR A 76 3.88 14.14 -4.50
CA THR A 76 3.02 15.16 -3.90
C THR A 76 3.86 16.42 -3.67
N PRO A 77 3.43 17.60 -4.19
CA PRO A 77 4.11 18.86 -3.93
C PRO A 77 4.18 19.18 -2.43
N GLN A 78 5.30 19.71 -1.98
CA GLN A 78 5.48 20.07 -0.56
C GLN A 78 4.69 21.33 -0.20
N ASP A 79 4.54 22.27 -1.13
CA ASP A 79 3.76 23.49 -0.97
C ASP A 79 2.66 23.58 -2.03
N THR A 80 1.88 24.66 -1.99
CA THR A 80 0.78 24.94 -2.91
C THR A 80 1.21 25.65 -4.20
N SER A 81 2.50 25.97 -4.37
CA SER A 81 3.04 26.58 -5.60
C SER A 81 3.24 25.56 -6.73
N VAL A 82 2.15 24.90 -7.12
CA VAL A 82 2.14 23.76 -8.05
C VAL A 82 2.53 24.07 -9.51
N GLN A 83 2.68 25.36 -9.87
CA GLN A 83 2.88 25.78 -11.27
C GLN A 83 4.18 25.26 -11.90
N ASN A 84 5.20 24.96 -11.11
CA ASN A 84 6.54 24.58 -11.59
C ASN A 84 6.92 23.11 -11.37
N GLU A 85 6.08 22.30 -10.73
CA GLU A 85 6.41 20.91 -10.46
C GLU A 85 5.94 19.97 -11.57
N LYS A 86 6.78 19.78 -12.57
CA LYS A 86 6.52 18.87 -13.72
C LYS A 86 6.23 17.43 -13.33
N ALA A 87 6.72 16.99 -12.17
CA ALA A 87 6.53 15.63 -11.65
C ALA A 87 5.26 15.46 -10.80
N SER A 88 4.46 16.51 -10.62
CA SER A 88 3.21 16.46 -9.85
C SER A 88 2.02 16.02 -10.71
N ILE A 89 0.90 15.70 -10.03
CA ILE A 89 -0.36 15.30 -10.68
C ILE A 89 -1.02 16.44 -11.46
N PHE A 90 -0.78 17.71 -11.10
CA PHE A 90 -1.53 18.86 -11.59
C PHE A 90 -1.39 19.12 -13.10
N PRO A 91 -0.20 18.98 -13.74
CA PRO A 91 -0.09 19.10 -15.19
C PRO A 91 -0.97 18.11 -15.95
N VAL A 92 -1.11 16.88 -15.44
CA VAL A 92 -1.96 15.85 -16.04
C VAL A 92 -3.44 16.19 -15.84
N LEU A 93 -3.84 16.63 -14.63
CA LEU A 93 -5.21 17.09 -14.37
C LEU A 93 -5.61 18.25 -15.27
N LYS A 94 -4.71 19.21 -15.52
CA LYS A 94 -4.92 20.32 -16.44
C LYS A 94 -5.17 19.84 -17.86
N GLN A 95 -4.38 18.89 -18.36
CA GLN A 95 -4.55 18.32 -19.69
C GLN A 95 -5.88 17.56 -19.83
N LEU A 96 -6.25 16.78 -18.80
CA LEU A 96 -7.54 16.09 -18.75
C LEU A 96 -8.71 17.09 -18.76
N GLN A 97 -8.60 18.16 -17.95
CA GLN A 97 -9.59 19.22 -17.91
C GLN A 97 -9.76 19.91 -19.28
N GLN A 98 -8.67 20.25 -19.95
CA GLN A 98 -8.70 20.90 -21.25
C GLN A 98 -9.29 19.99 -22.35
N LYS A 99 -8.88 18.71 -22.38
CA LYS A 99 -9.32 17.77 -23.41
C LYS A 99 -10.78 17.31 -23.22
N PHE A 100 -11.15 16.91 -22.00
CA PHE A 100 -12.45 16.26 -21.73
C PHE A 100 -13.44 17.18 -21.01
N LYS A 101 -13.07 18.45 -20.77
CA LYS A 101 -13.91 19.44 -20.08
C LYS A 101 -14.40 18.96 -18.71
N ILE A 102 -13.61 18.13 -18.03
CA ILE A 102 -13.94 17.67 -16.67
C ILE A 102 -14.05 18.89 -15.75
N LYS A 103 -15.03 18.89 -14.86
CA LYS A 103 -15.25 19.94 -13.86
C LYS A 103 -15.03 19.42 -12.44
N LYS A 104 -15.28 18.13 -12.23
CA LYS A 104 -15.20 17.48 -10.93
C LYS A 104 -14.12 16.41 -10.93
N VAL A 105 -13.37 16.33 -9.82
CA VAL A 105 -12.40 15.29 -9.53
C VAL A 105 -12.71 14.75 -8.15
N PHE A 106 -12.90 13.45 -8.05
CA PHE A 106 -13.15 12.79 -6.77
C PHE A 106 -11.84 12.62 -6.02
N ALA A 107 -11.72 13.27 -4.86
CA ALA A 107 -10.46 13.42 -4.17
C ALA A 107 -10.49 12.85 -2.76
N THR A 108 -9.43 12.15 -2.36
CA THR A 108 -9.21 11.64 -1.01
C THR A 108 -7.76 11.87 -0.56
N GLY A 109 -7.46 11.51 0.69
CA GLY A 109 -6.16 11.75 1.31
C GLY A 109 -6.02 13.16 1.89
N GLY A 110 -5.02 13.35 2.76
CA GLY A 110 -4.78 14.64 3.44
C GLY A 110 -4.50 15.81 2.50
N GLY A 111 -3.90 15.56 1.34
CA GLY A 111 -3.63 16.59 0.32
C GLY A 111 -4.88 17.06 -0.42
N ALA A 112 -5.96 16.30 -0.42
CA ALA A 112 -7.20 16.72 -1.07
C ALA A 112 -7.74 18.04 -0.50
N GLU A 113 -7.64 18.23 0.82
CA GLU A 113 -7.99 19.51 1.47
C GLU A 113 -6.96 20.58 1.18
N LYS A 114 -5.66 20.25 1.34
CA LYS A 114 -4.54 21.19 1.15
C LYS A 114 -4.55 21.85 -0.23
N PHE A 115 -4.88 21.07 -1.28
CA PHE A 115 -4.81 21.55 -2.67
C PHE A 115 -6.16 21.94 -3.28
N LYS A 116 -7.25 21.88 -2.52
CA LYS A 116 -8.59 22.20 -3.03
C LYS A 116 -8.69 23.59 -3.64
N GLU A 117 -8.22 24.59 -2.90
CA GLU A 117 -8.28 25.99 -3.34
C GLU A 117 -7.46 26.23 -4.62
N VAL A 118 -6.28 25.61 -4.73
CA VAL A 118 -5.44 25.67 -5.94
C VAL A 118 -6.12 25.00 -7.13
N ALA A 119 -6.74 23.84 -6.92
CA ALA A 119 -7.48 23.12 -7.96
C ALA A 119 -8.64 23.97 -8.53
N GLU A 120 -9.38 24.62 -7.65
CA GLU A 120 -10.50 25.50 -8.05
C GLU A 120 -10.01 26.75 -8.80
N LYS A 121 -9.04 27.47 -8.24
CA LYS A 121 -8.59 28.78 -8.77
C LYS A 121 -7.74 28.68 -10.04
N GLU A 122 -6.80 27.71 -10.08
CA GLU A 122 -5.81 27.64 -11.16
C GLU A 122 -6.19 26.64 -12.25
N PHE A 123 -6.95 25.60 -11.91
CA PHE A 123 -7.30 24.52 -12.84
C PHE A 123 -8.78 24.43 -13.13
N HIS A 124 -9.63 25.22 -12.46
CA HIS A 124 -11.10 25.21 -12.62
C HIS A 124 -11.68 23.79 -12.37
N LEU A 125 -11.11 23.08 -11.38
CA LEU A 125 -11.51 21.74 -10.97
C LEU A 125 -12.10 21.78 -9.56
N ASP A 126 -13.34 21.30 -9.43
CA ASP A 126 -13.98 21.08 -8.13
C ASP A 126 -13.52 19.74 -7.55
N PHE A 127 -12.79 19.78 -6.42
CA PHE A 127 -12.40 18.58 -5.69
C PHE A 127 -13.55 18.13 -4.79
N VAL A 128 -14.25 17.09 -5.23
CA VAL A 128 -15.29 16.43 -4.44
C VAL A 128 -14.63 15.50 -3.44
N LYS A 129 -14.58 15.92 -2.18
CA LYS A 129 -13.86 15.20 -1.12
C LYS A 129 -14.58 13.94 -0.70
N HIS A 130 -13.84 12.85 -0.61
CA HIS A 130 -14.25 11.54 -0.10
C HIS A 130 -13.47 11.19 1.17
N ASP A 131 -14.11 10.44 2.06
CA ASP A 131 -13.45 9.89 3.24
C ASP A 131 -12.33 8.93 2.84
N GLU A 132 -11.16 9.06 3.46
CA GLU A 132 -9.96 8.31 3.10
C GLU A 132 -10.10 6.81 3.41
N LEU A 133 -10.66 6.48 4.57
CA LEU A 133 -10.84 5.09 4.98
C LEU A 133 -11.89 4.39 4.12
N LEU A 134 -13.01 5.05 3.87
CA LEU A 134 -14.07 4.50 3.02
C LEU A 134 -13.59 4.34 1.57
N SER A 135 -12.86 5.30 1.04
CA SER A 135 -12.29 5.22 -0.30
C SER A 135 -11.34 4.04 -0.43
N LEU A 136 -10.45 3.83 0.55
CA LEU A 136 -9.56 2.67 0.56
C LEU A 136 -10.36 1.35 0.56
N VAL A 137 -11.34 1.24 1.46
CA VAL A 137 -12.16 0.01 1.60
C VAL A 137 -12.98 -0.25 0.34
N ASN A 138 -13.65 0.76 -0.21
CA ASN A 138 -14.41 0.63 -1.45
C ASN A 138 -13.50 0.19 -2.62
N GLY A 139 -12.30 0.76 -2.72
CA GLY A 139 -11.35 0.42 -3.78
C GLY A 139 -10.91 -1.04 -3.75
N TYR A 140 -10.53 -1.57 -2.60
CA TYR A 140 -10.11 -2.96 -2.54
C TYR A 140 -11.28 -3.96 -2.60
N LEU A 141 -12.45 -3.60 -2.10
CA LEU A 141 -13.64 -4.43 -2.26
C LEU A 141 -14.10 -4.49 -3.72
N PHE A 142 -14.02 -3.38 -4.44
CA PHE A 142 -14.27 -3.34 -5.88
C PHE A 142 -13.29 -4.23 -6.66
N LEU A 143 -12.01 -4.23 -6.26
CA LEU A 143 -10.95 -5.06 -6.85
C LEU A 143 -10.71 -6.35 -6.04
N ASN A 144 -11.74 -6.97 -5.50
CA ASN A 144 -11.63 -8.13 -4.60
C ASN A 144 -10.93 -9.34 -5.24
N ASN A 145 -10.96 -9.48 -6.56
CA ASN A 145 -10.28 -10.55 -7.30
C ASN A 145 -8.79 -10.28 -7.57
N SER A 146 -8.27 -9.12 -7.15
CA SER A 146 -6.86 -8.75 -7.34
C SER A 146 -5.97 -9.06 -6.13
N PHE A 147 -6.48 -9.80 -5.15
CA PHE A 147 -5.69 -10.27 -4.03
C PHE A 147 -4.93 -11.54 -4.36
N TYR A 148 -3.75 -11.66 -3.77
CA TYR A 148 -2.89 -12.83 -3.89
C TYR A 148 -2.29 -13.19 -2.53
N ASP A 149 -2.08 -14.49 -2.34
CA ASP A 149 -1.26 -15.06 -1.28
C ASP A 149 0.14 -15.29 -1.86
N VAL A 150 1.13 -15.51 -1.02
CA VAL A 150 2.50 -15.78 -1.47
C VAL A 150 2.99 -17.12 -0.96
N ILE A 151 3.75 -17.80 -1.80
CA ILE A 151 4.55 -18.97 -1.44
C ILE A 151 6.02 -18.63 -1.67
N PHE A 152 6.89 -19.24 -0.87
CA PHE A 152 8.34 -19.07 -0.98
C PHE A 152 8.98 -20.37 -1.37
N ASP A 153 9.99 -20.29 -2.23
CA ASP A 153 10.91 -21.38 -2.45
C ASP A 153 12.06 -21.37 -1.41
N LYS A 154 12.93 -22.38 -1.48
CA LYS A 154 14.12 -22.50 -0.61
C LYS A 154 15.11 -21.33 -0.80
N ASN A 155 15.07 -20.65 -1.94
CA ASN A 155 15.96 -19.53 -2.27
C ASN A 155 15.32 -18.17 -1.95
N ARG A 156 14.18 -18.17 -1.21
CA ARG A 156 13.44 -16.96 -0.82
C ARG A 156 12.76 -16.23 -2.01
N ASN A 157 12.63 -16.88 -3.17
CA ASN A 157 11.85 -16.33 -4.26
C ASN A 157 10.36 -16.40 -3.92
N ILE A 158 9.65 -15.32 -4.22
CA ILE A 158 8.21 -15.19 -4.01
C ILE A 158 7.48 -15.58 -5.29
N SER A 159 6.49 -16.43 -5.14
CA SER A 159 5.52 -16.72 -6.19
C SER A 159 4.12 -16.34 -5.70
N PRO A 160 3.48 -15.34 -6.32
CA PRO A 160 2.10 -15.01 -6.00
C PRO A 160 1.17 -16.10 -6.51
N ILE A 161 0.19 -16.47 -5.69
CA ILE A 161 -0.88 -17.40 -6.06
C ILE A 161 -2.24 -16.71 -5.86
N PRO A 162 -3.27 -17.02 -6.67
CA PRO A 162 -4.59 -16.45 -6.46
C PRO A 162 -5.09 -16.70 -5.04
N SER A 163 -5.53 -15.64 -4.38
CA SER A 163 -6.04 -15.72 -3.02
C SER A 163 -7.48 -16.23 -2.99
N SER A 164 -7.87 -16.82 -1.88
CA SER A 164 -9.29 -17.05 -1.56
C SER A 164 -10.02 -15.71 -1.44
N PRO A 165 -11.38 -15.67 -1.57
CA PRO A 165 -12.14 -14.46 -1.31
C PRO A 165 -11.84 -13.86 0.07
N ILE A 166 -11.96 -12.53 0.19
CA ILE A 166 -11.80 -11.81 1.45
C ILE A 166 -12.87 -12.27 2.45
N VAL A 167 -12.46 -12.52 3.68
CA VAL A 167 -13.36 -12.93 4.77
C VAL A 167 -13.58 -11.75 5.74
N PHE A 168 -14.78 -11.60 6.25
CA PHE A 168 -15.12 -10.62 7.28
C PHE A 168 -15.27 -11.32 8.65
N PRO A 169 -14.86 -10.70 9.74
CA PRO A 169 -14.07 -9.46 9.80
C PRO A 169 -12.60 -9.68 9.43
N HIS A 170 -11.94 -8.62 8.91
CA HIS A 170 -10.51 -8.61 8.65
C HIS A 170 -9.87 -7.29 9.09
N LEU A 171 -8.53 -7.25 9.15
CA LEU A 171 -7.77 -6.00 9.27
C LEU A 171 -7.23 -5.60 7.90
N ALA A 172 -7.42 -4.34 7.54
CA ALA A 172 -6.74 -3.68 6.45
C ALA A 172 -5.61 -2.81 7.01
N VAL A 173 -4.36 -3.16 6.70
CA VAL A 173 -3.14 -2.49 7.15
C VAL A 173 -2.59 -1.69 5.98
N ASN A 174 -2.91 -0.40 5.94
CA ASN A 174 -2.47 0.50 4.87
C ASN A 174 -1.12 1.11 5.19
N ILE A 175 -0.08 0.69 4.46
CA ILE A 175 1.32 1.12 4.64
C ILE A 175 1.66 2.17 3.58
N GLY A 176 1.58 3.43 3.98
CA GLY A 176 2.00 4.59 3.21
C GLY A 176 3.23 5.26 3.82
N THR A 177 3.24 6.60 3.93
CA THR A 177 4.25 7.36 4.67
C THR A 177 4.25 6.96 6.15
N GLY A 178 3.09 6.86 6.76
CA GLY A 178 2.82 6.17 8.03
C GLY A 178 1.95 4.94 7.79
N VAL A 179 1.39 4.38 8.88
CA VAL A 179 0.56 3.16 8.82
C VAL A 179 -0.78 3.38 9.51
N SER A 180 -1.86 2.99 8.85
CA SER A 180 -3.20 2.92 9.43
C SER A 180 -3.69 1.49 9.46
N ILE A 181 -4.28 1.07 10.59
CA ILE A 181 -4.89 -0.26 10.76
C ILE A 181 -6.38 -0.08 10.96
N ILE A 182 -7.16 -0.73 10.10
CA ILE A 182 -8.60 -0.58 9.97
C ILE A 182 -9.23 -1.95 10.14
N LYS A 183 -10.21 -2.08 11.04
CA LYS A 183 -11.08 -3.24 11.14
C LYS A 183 -12.26 -3.05 10.20
N VAL A 184 -12.50 -4.03 9.36
CA VAL A 184 -13.65 -4.06 8.46
C VAL A 184 -14.47 -5.29 8.80
N SER A 185 -15.64 -5.07 9.42
CA SER A 185 -16.52 -6.16 9.85
C SER A 185 -17.56 -6.51 8.81
N SER A 186 -17.88 -5.59 7.91
CA SER A 186 -18.71 -5.80 6.71
C SER A 186 -18.43 -4.67 5.69
N PRO A 187 -18.97 -4.73 4.47
CA PRO A 187 -18.89 -3.63 3.49
C PRO A 187 -19.63 -2.34 3.92
N ASN A 188 -20.46 -2.41 4.97
CA ASN A 188 -21.20 -1.24 5.44
C ASN A 188 -20.25 -0.20 6.05
N PRO A 189 -20.33 1.10 5.68
CA PRO A 189 -19.48 2.15 6.25
C PRO A 189 -19.47 2.22 7.79
N LYS A 190 -20.58 1.86 8.45
CA LYS A 190 -20.68 1.85 9.92
C LYS A 190 -19.85 0.74 10.58
N ASP A 191 -19.48 -0.28 9.82
CA ASP A 191 -18.72 -1.45 10.28
C ASP A 191 -17.22 -1.34 9.93
N ILE A 192 -16.79 -0.15 9.48
CA ILE A 192 -15.42 0.20 9.16
C ILE A 192 -14.88 1.08 10.28
N GLN A 193 -13.87 0.60 11.00
CA GLN A 193 -13.33 1.28 12.17
C GLN A 193 -11.81 1.36 12.13
N ARG A 194 -11.25 2.56 12.30
CA ARG A 194 -9.81 2.72 12.53
C ARG A 194 -9.44 2.21 13.91
N MET A 195 -8.61 1.17 13.97
CA MET A 195 -8.17 0.53 15.23
C MET A 195 -6.91 1.15 15.80
N GLY A 196 -6.09 1.78 14.94
CA GLY A 196 -4.82 2.35 15.33
C GLY A 196 -3.92 2.57 14.13
N GLY A 197 -2.63 2.50 14.38
CA GLY A 197 -1.59 2.67 13.38
C GLY A 197 -0.23 2.87 14.01
N THR A 198 0.79 3.07 13.21
CA THR A 198 2.13 3.41 13.67
C THR A 198 2.73 4.52 12.81
N ILE A 199 3.57 5.33 13.46
CA ILE A 199 4.37 6.37 12.78
C ILE A 199 5.52 5.77 11.97
N MET A 200 5.85 4.49 12.19
CA MET A 200 6.92 3.78 11.48
C MET A 200 6.38 3.14 10.22
N GLY A 201 6.54 3.82 9.10
CA GLY A 201 6.12 3.37 7.78
C GLY A 201 7.13 3.68 6.69
N GLY A 202 6.68 3.82 5.45
CA GLY A 202 7.54 4.12 4.30
C GLY A 202 8.31 5.44 4.45
N GLY A 203 7.70 6.45 5.05
CA GLY A 203 8.37 7.72 5.35
C GLY A 203 9.54 7.56 6.34
N THR A 204 9.38 6.68 7.33
CA THR A 204 10.46 6.36 8.28
C THR A 204 11.60 5.65 7.57
N LEU A 205 11.30 4.67 6.69
CA LEU A 205 12.33 3.97 5.91
C LEU A 205 13.14 4.94 5.06
N VAL A 206 12.49 5.84 4.34
CA VAL A 206 13.16 6.85 3.50
C VAL A 206 13.97 7.82 4.36
N GLY A 207 13.39 8.35 5.45
CA GLY A 207 14.09 9.29 6.34
C GLY A 207 15.36 8.69 6.97
N LEU A 208 15.29 7.45 7.44
CA LEU A 208 16.46 6.74 7.96
C LEU A 208 17.45 6.36 6.85
N GLY A 209 16.96 6.01 5.66
CA GLY A 209 17.80 5.75 4.48
C GLY A 209 18.61 6.99 4.09
N ILE A 210 18.01 8.17 4.04
CA ILE A 210 18.72 9.43 3.80
C ILE A 210 19.80 9.65 4.86
N THR A 211 19.42 9.49 6.12
CA THR A 211 20.31 9.81 7.26
C THR A 211 21.48 8.84 7.40
N LEU A 212 21.23 7.55 7.25
CA LEU A 212 22.22 6.50 7.54
C LEU A 212 22.96 6.01 6.29
N LEU A 213 22.31 6.02 5.13
CA LEU A 213 22.86 5.44 3.89
C LEU A 213 23.26 6.51 2.87
N GLY A 214 22.73 7.73 3.00
CA GLY A 214 22.96 8.81 2.04
C GLY A 214 22.25 8.58 0.70
N VAL A 215 21.12 7.85 0.71
CA VAL A 215 20.25 7.63 -0.48
C VAL A 215 18.91 8.30 -0.25
N ASP A 216 18.36 8.94 -1.27
CA ASP A 216 17.25 9.87 -1.14
C ASP A 216 15.90 9.34 -1.65
N ASN A 217 15.87 8.10 -2.17
CA ASN A 217 14.63 7.52 -2.67
C ASN A 217 14.42 6.07 -2.19
N TYR A 218 13.17 5.67 -2.21
CA TYR A 218 12.72 4.36 -1.72
C TYR A 218 13.34 3.19 -2.50
N ASN A 219 13.44 3.31 -3.83
CA ASN A 219 13.92 2.22 -4.67
C ASN A 219 15.40 1.93 -4.43
N ASP A 220 16.23 2.95 -4.27
CA ASP A 220 17.67 2.78 -3.99
C ASP A 220 17.89 2.08 -2.64
N ILE A 221 17.05 2.38 -1.63
CA ILE A 221 17.09 1.66 -0.35
C ILE A 221 16.79 0.17 -0.56
N LEU A 222 15.78 -0.15 -1.39
CA LEU A 222 15.43 -1.54 -1.67
C LEU A 222 16.52 -2.26 -2.47
N GLU A 223 17.16 -1.59 -3.43
CA GLU A 223 18.28 -2.16 -4.20
C GLU A 223 19.48 -2.50 -3.32
N LEU A 224 19.74 -1.70 -2.28
CA LEU A 224 20.70 -2.03 -1.26
C LEU A 224 20.22 -3.23 -0.40
N ALA A 225 18.99 -3.16 0.11
CA ALA A 225 18.46 -4.17 1.02
C ALA A 225 18.43 -5.58 0.40
N ILE A 226 18.17 -5.72 -0.90
CA ILE A 226 18.19 -7.00 -1.61
C ILE A 226 19.55 -7.70 -1.51
N LYS A 227 20.65 -6.94 -1.40
CA LYS A 227 22.03 -7.43 -1.34
C LYS A 227 22.53 -7.61 0.09
N GLY A 228 21.74 -7.18 1.10
CA GLY A 228 22.14 -7.17 2.49
C GLY A 228 21.98 -8.51 3.19
N ASP A 229 22.70 -8.65 4.29
CA ASP A 229 22.55 -9.70 5.29
C ASP A 229 22.28 -9.06 6.66
N HIS A 230 21.01 -9.13 7.11
CA HIS A 230 20.62 -8.50 8.39
C HIS A 230 21.32 -9.11 9.60
N LYS A 231 21.78 -10.38 9.50
CA LYS A 231 22.52 -11.05 10.59
C LYS A 231 23.85 -10.37 10.94
N MET A 232 24.34 -9.53 10.05
CA MET A 232 25.54 -8.73 10.32
C MET A 232 25.29 -7.60 11.32
N ILE A 233 24.05 -7.11 11.44
CA ILE A 233 23.72 -5.96 12.30
C ILE A 233 22.68 -6.28 13.36
N ASP A 234 21.74 -7.20 13.06
CA ASP A 234 20.68 -7.61 13.97
C ASP A 234 21.14 -8.74 14.87
N LEU A 235 20.71 -8.71 16.13
CA LEU A 235 20.86 -9.83 17.03
C LEU A 235 19.67 -10.78 16.82
N THR A 236 19.96 -12.03 16.45
CA THR A 236 18.94 -13.05 16.17
C THR A 236 18.66 -13.91 17.40
N VAL A 237 17.56 -14.67 17.37
CA VAL A 237 17.24 -15.67 18.39
C VAL A 237 18.34 -16.71 18.47
N GLN A 238 18.91 -17.11 17.33
CA GLN A 238 20.07 -18.01 17.27
C GLN A 238 21.30 -17.46 18.00
N ASP A 239 21.59 -16.16 17.86
CA ASP A 239 22.72 -15.52 18.55
C ASP A 239 22.55 -15.56 20.07
N ILE A 240 21.31 -15.50 20.58
CA ILE A 240 21.01 -15.48 22.02
C ILE A 240 21.03 -16.89 22.63
N TYR A 241 20.42 -17.86 21.95
CA TYR A 241 20.19 -19.20 22.50
C TYR A 241 21.18 -20.25 21.98
N GLY A 242 22.07 -19.88 21.06
CA GLY A 242 23.14 -20.73 20.51
C GLY A 242 22.73 -21.51 19.26
N SER A 243 23.69 -22.33 18.78
CA SER A 243 23.60 -23.01 17.48
C SER A 243 22.55 -24.13 17.37
N GLU A 244 21.91 -24.51 18.47
CA GLU A 244 20.83 -25.50 18.44
C GLU A 244 19.53 -24.94 17.88
N SER A 245 19.41 -23.60 17.81
CA SER A 245 18.30 -22.90 17.18
C SER A 245 18.66 -22.54 15.74
N GLU A 246 17.94 -23.07 14.76
CA GLU A 246 18.02 -22.62 13.35
C GLU A 246 17.22 -21.33 13.11
N ASP A 247 16.72 -20.70 14.19
CA ASP A 247 15.84 -19.56 14.12
C ASP A 247 16.61 -18.25 13.87
N GLU A 248 16.60 -17.81 12.62
CA GLU A 248 17.20 -16.54 12.16
C GLU A 248 16.30 -15.32 12.47
N THR A 249 15.24 -15.49 13.28
CA THR A 249 14.35 -14.40 13.64
C THR A 249 15.08 -13.32 14.40
N VAL A 250 14.81 -12.07 14.07
CA VAL A 250 15.40 -10.91 14.74
C VAL A 250 14.83 -10.79 16.15
N ALA A 251 15.72 -10.90 17.14
CA ALA A 251 15.38 -10.65 18.54
C ALA A 251 15.57 -9.17 18.89
N VAL A 252 16.66 -8.54 18.40
CA VAL A 252 16.92 -7.12 18.61
C VAL A 252 17.43 -6.49 17.30
N SER A 253 16.65 -5.60 16.72
CA SER A 253 17.08 -4.84 15.54
C SER A 253 18.30 -3.98 15.88
N PHE A 254 19.31 -4.02 15.02
CA PHE A 254 20.59 -3.33 15.20
C PHE A 254 21.35 -3.76 16.48
N GLY A 255 21.01 -4.91 17.07
CA GLY A 255 21.55 -5.35 18.36
C GLY A 255 23.05 -5.66 18.36
N LYS A 256 23.67 -5.92 17.21
CA LYS A 256 25.12 -6.18 17.08
C LYS A 256 25.95 -4.90 16.93
N ILE A 257 25.36 -3.75 16.66
CA ILE A 257 26.12 -2.50 16.43
C ILE A 257 27.05 -2.12 17.60
N PRO A 258 26.66 -2.28 18.89
CA PRO A 258 27.56 -2.00 19.99
C PRO A 258 28.89 -2.82 19.97
N GLU A 259 28.87 -4.05 19.43
CA GLU A 259 30.05 -4.89 19.28
C GLU A 259 31.03 -4.33 18.23
N TYR A 260 30.52 -3.75 17.16
CA TYR A 260 31.34 -3.09 16.13
C TYR A 260 32.05 -1.85 16.69
N ILE A 261 31.41 -1.09 17.57
CA ILE A 261 32.02 0.04 18.26
C ILE A 261 33.20 -0.46 19.13
N ASN A 262 32.94 -1.47 19.96
CA ASN A 262 33.92 -2.04 20.88
C ASN A 262 35.12 -2.65 20.14
N SER A 263 34.90 -3.21 18.96
CA SER A 263 35.96 -3.80 18.14
C SER A 263 36.63 -2.82 17.17
N HIS A 264 36.23 -1.53 17.16
CA HIS A 264 36.71 -0.50 16.22
C HIS A 264 36.48 -0.85 14.73
N LYS A 265 35.37 -1.55 14.43
CA LYS A 265 35.03 -2.05 13.08
C LYS A 265 33.81 -1.36 12.45
N LEU A 266 33.38 -0.22 12.95
CA LEU A 266 32.20 0.52 12.40
C LEU A 266 32.32 0.76 10.89
N ASP A 267 33.51 1.08 10.40
CA ASP A 267 33.77 1.33 8.97
C ASP A 267 33.61 0.08 8.08
N THR A 268 33.47 -1.10 8.68
CA THR A 268 33.25 -2.36 7.96
C THR A 268 31.77 -2.66 7.72
N LEU A 269 30.86 -1.88 8.32
CA LEU A 269 29.42 -2.04 8.12
C LEU A 269 29.04 -1.69 6.70
N LYS A 270 28.32 -2.60 6.05
CA LYS A 270 27.83 -2.38 4.69
C LYS A 270 26.48 -1.67 4.71
N LYS A 271 26.30 -0.73 3.78
CA LYS A 271 25.03 -0.03 3.59
C LYS A 271 23.90 -1.01 3.27
N GLU A 272 24.21 -2.07 2.57
CA GLU A 272 23.28 -3.15 2.19
C GLU A 272 22.68 -3.82 3.43
N ASP A 273 23.51 -4.15 4.41
CA ASP A 273 23.09 -4.82 5.65
C ASP A 273 22.21 -3.88 6.47
N ILE A 274 22.60 -2.60 6.58
CA ILE A 274 21.82 -1.57 7.27
C ILE A 274 20.45 -1.38 6.57
N ALA A 275 20.42 -1.31 5.23
CA ALA A 275 19.18 -1.14 4.47
C ALA A 275 18.20 -2.29 4.72
N LEU A 276 18.71 -3.54 4.73
CA LEU A 276 17.88 -4.71 5.01
C LEU A 276 17.38 -4.73 6.46
N GLY A 277 18.23 -4.42 7.43
CA GLY A 277 17.82 -4.34 8.83
C GLY A 277 16.77 -3.26 9.09
N LEU A 278 16.86 -2.09 8.45
CA LEU A 278 15.82 -1.05 8.50
C LEU A 278 14.48 -1.56 7.97
N LEU A 279 14.50 -2.25 6.83
CA LEU A 279 13.27 -2.80 6.24
C LEU A 279 12.64 -3.85 7.15
N ILE A 280 13.43 -4.80 7.66
CA ILE A 280 12.96 -5.85 8.56
C ILE A 280 12.42 -5.25 9.86
N MET A 281 13.10 -4.28 10.46
CA MET A 281 12.65 -3.59 11.68
C MET A 281 11.26 -2.98 11.49
N ILE A 282 11.05 -2.27 10.39
CA ILE A 282 9.75 -1.62 10.10
C ILE A 282 8.68 -2.67 9.84
N CYS A 283 8.95 -3.69 9.01
CA CYS A 283 8.00 -4.77 8.74
C CYS A 283 7.63 -5.54 10.01
N SER A 284 8.61 -5.87 10.87
CA SER A 284 8.36 -6.57 12.14
C SER A 284 7.47 -5.76 13.07
N HIS A 285 7.75 -4.46 13.22
CA HIS A 285 6.94 -3.59 14.07
C HIS A 285 5.49 -3.47 13.56
N ILE A 286 5.29 -3.29 12.26
CA ILE A 286 3.95 -3.24 11.66
C ILE A 286 3.21 -4.56 11.88
N THR A 287 3.88 -5.67 11.66
CA THR A 287 3.30 -7.02 11.80
C THR A 287 2.94 -7.34 13.24
N GLN A 288 3.82 -7.06 14.20
CA GLN A 288 3.51 -7.24 15.63
C GLN A 288 2.25 -6.49 16.04
N LEU A 289 2.13 -5.22 15.64
CA LEU A 289 0.96 -4.41 15.95
C LEU A 289 -0.31 -4.98 15.29
N ALA A 290 -0.23 -5.39 14.02
CA ALA A 290 -1.33 -6.00 13.29
C ALA A 290 -1.77 -7.33 13.95
N THR A 291 -0.82 -8.18 14.35
CA THR A 291 -1.07 -9.45 15.04
C THR A 291 -1.77 -9.23 16.39
N CYS A 292 -1.24 -8.34 17.23
CA CYS A 292 -1.88 -8.01 18.52
C CYS A 292 -3.31 -7.53 18.34
N LEU A 293 -3.59 -6.69 17.35
CA LEU A 293 -4.93 -6.20 17.06
C LEU A 293 -5.83 -7.30 16.48
N ALA A 294 -5.31 -8.18 15.63
CA ALA A 294 -6.03 -9.31 15.07
C ALA A 294 -6.44 -10.29 16.18
N GLU A 295 -5.53 -10.70 17.03
CA GLU A 295 -5.78 -11.62 18.15
C GLU A 295 -6.79 -11.06 19.13
N LYS A 296 -6.61 -9.80 19.58
CA LYS A 296 -7.52 -9.12 20.49
C LYS A 296 -8.96 -9.06 19.96
N ASN A 297 -9.14 -9.03 18.64
CA ASN A 297 -10.45 -8.93 17.99
C ASN A 297 -10.94 -10.26 17.39
N GLY A 298 -10.24 -11.38 17.58
CA GLY A 298 -10.58 -12.67 17.00
C GLY A 298 -10.55 -12.71 15.46
N ILE A 299 -9.73 -11.83 14.84
CA ILE A 299 -9.60 -11.69 13.39
C ILE A 299 -8.55 -12.66 12.89
N LYS A 300 -8.85 -13.32 11.77
CA LYS A 300 -7.99 -14.38 11.18
C LYS A 300 -7.39 -13.98 9.84
N GLU A 301 -7.66 -12.78 9.35
CA GLU A 301 -7.18 -12.31 8.06
C GLU A 301 -6.68 -10.86 8.15
N VAL A 302 -5.49 -10.61 7.60
CA VAL A 302 -4.86 -9.30 7.48
C VAL A 302 -4.58 -9.02 6.01
N LEU A 303 -5.06 -7.90 5.51
CA LEU A 303 -4.78 -7.39 4.18
C LEU A 303 -3.70 -6.32 4.29
N TYR A 304 -2.51 -6.57 3.76
CA TYR A 304 -1.48 -5.54 3.64
C TYR A 304 -1.70 -4.75 2.36
N LEU A 305 -1.84 -3.45 2.50
CA LEU A 305 -2.21 -2.50 1.45
C LEU A 305 -1.26 -1.31 1.44
N GLY A 306 -1.28 -0.54 0.37
CA GLY A 306 -0.53 0.70 0.24
C GLY A 306 0.72 0.57 -0.64
N ASN A 307 1.33 1.72 -0.95
CA ASN A 307 2.44 1.76 -1.91
C ASN A 307 3.73 1.07 -1.43
N PHE A 308 3.84 0.79 -0.12
CA PHE A 308 5.01 0.12 0.46
C PHE A 308 5.18 -1.32 -0.03
N THR A 309 4.07 -2.04 -0.23
CA THR A 309 4.08 -3.43 -0.75
C THR A 309 4.07 -3.50 -2.27
N ARG A 310 3.69 -2.40 -2.93
CA ARG A 310 3.53 -2.36 -4.37
C ARG A 310 4.87 -2.61 -5.09
N ARG A 311 4.92 -3.67 -5.91
CA ARG A 311 6.12 -4.11 -6.67
C ARG A 311 7.37 -4.30 -5.78
N ASN A 312 7.16 -4.56 -4.51
CA ASN A 312 8.22 -4.74 -3.52
C ASN A 312 8.17 -6.15 -2.93
N SER A 313 8.74 -7.10 -3.67
CA SER A 313 8.78 -8.51 -3.25
C SER A 313 9.51 -8.70 -1.92
N LEU A 314 10.54 -7.89 -1.63
CA LEU A 314 11.29 -8.01 -0.38
C LEU A 314 10.44 -7.57 0.84
N ALA A 315 9.68 -6.47 0.73
CA ALA A 315 8.75 -6.07 1.80
C ALA A 315 7.63 -7.10 2.00
N VAL A 316 7.06 -7.63 0.91
CA VAL A 316 6.07 -8.71 0.96
C VAL A 316 6.65 -9.93 1.68
N LEU A 317 7.88 -10.34 1.35
CA LEU A 317 8.60 -11.43 2.02
C LEU A 317 8.77 -11.15 3.52
N CYS A 318 9.23 -9.96 3.89
CA CYS A 318 9.45 -9.59 5.28
C CYS A 318 8.14 -9.61 6.09
N LEU A 319 7.07 -9.00 5.56
CA LEU A 319 5.76 -8.96 6.21
C LEU A 319 5.17 -10.37 6.42
N GLU A 320 5.24 -11.21 5.40
CA GLU A 320 4.73 -12.59 5.47
C GLU A 320 5.54 -13.44 6.47
N ARG A 321 6.86 -13.33 6.48
CA ARG A 321 7.70 -14.05 7.44
C ARG A 321 7.44 -13.62 8.87
N CYS A 322 7.37 -12.30 9.10
CA CYS A 322 7.05 -11.78 10.42
C CYS A 322 5.66 -12.23 10.87
N MET A 323 4.67 -12.31 9.95
CA MET A 323 3.33 -12.80 10.31
C MET A 323 3.35 -14.29 10.66
N LYS A 324 4.08 -15.12 9.95
CA LYS A 324 4.24 -16.54 10.31
C LYS A 324 4.85 -16.74 11.69
N PHE A 325 5.75 -15.86 12.08
CA PHE A 325 6.37 -15.91 13.39
C PHE A 325 5.44 -15.41 14.51
N TRP A 326 4.82 -14.24 14.33
CA TRP A 326 4.01 -13.59 15.37
C TRP A 326 2.55 -14.03 15.39
N GLY A 327 1.99 -14.39 14.25
CA GLY A 327 0.56 -14.65 14.08
C GLY A 327 0.26 -15.93 13.31
N GLU A 328 0.80 -17.07 13.73
CA GLU A 328 0.71 -18.36 13.03
C GLU A 328 -0.70 -18.72 12.50
N LYS A 329 -1.76 -18.25 13.18
CA LYS A 329 -3.16 -18.51 12.79
C LYS A 329 -3.80 -17.41 11.94
N VAL A 330 -3.05 -16.37 11.63
CA VAL A 330 -3.53 -15.22 10.84
C VAL A 330 -3.04 -15.34 9.40
N LYS A 331 -3.99 -15.35 8.46
CA LYS A 331 -3.68 -15.32 7.04
C LYS A 331 -3.38 -13.91 6.57
N VAL A 332 -2.41 -13.74 5.67
CA VAL A 332 -2.11 -12.47 5.05
C VAL A 332 -2.42 -12.49 3.57
N LYS A 333 -2.83 -11.35 3.04
CA LYS A 333 -3.08 -11.14 1.62
C LYS A 333 -2.49 -9.81 1.17
N PHE A 334 -2.11 -9.77 -0.08
CA PHE A 334 -1.56 -8.60 -0.76
C PHE A 334 -2.39 -8.29 -2.00
N ASN A 335 -2.34 -7.05 -2.51
CA ASN A 335 -3.11 -6.64 -3.68
C ASN A 335 -2.18 -6.21 -4.82
N TYR A 336 -2.49 -6.59 -6.07
CA TYR A 336 -1.70 -6.20 -7.25
C TYR A 336 -1.73 -4.69 -7.53
N TYR A 337 -2.81 -4.01 -7.14
CA TYR A 337 -3.02 -2.58 -7.38
C TYR A 337 -2.80 -1.72 -6.13
N ASP A 338 -1.99 -2.21 -5.21
CA ASP A 338 -1.59 -1.47 -4.01
C ASP A 338 -1.08 -0.07 -4.36
N GLY A 339 -1.46 0.88 -3.53
CA GLY A 339 -1.19 2.30 -3.75
C GLY A 339 -2.30 3.04 -4.48
N TYR A 340 -3.10 2.38 -5.34
CA TYR A 340 -4.17 3.06 -6.11
C TYR A 340 -5.57 2.87 -5.53
N LEU A 341 -5.72 2.00 -4.54
CA LEU A 341 -7.03 1.61 -4.00
C LEU A 341 -7.84 2.80 -3.49
N GLY A 342 -7.20 3.79 -2.84
CA GLY A 342 -7.85 5.02 -2.42
C GLY A 342 -8.43 5.83 -3.58
N SER A 343 -7.64 6.06 -4.63
CA SER A 343 -8.10 6.82 -5.80
C SER A 343 -9.18 6.09 -6.61
N ILE A 344 -9.10 4.75 -6.72
CA ILE A 344 -10.14 3.93 -7.35
C ILE A 344 -11.43 4.00 -6.53
N GLY A 345 -11.33 3.85 -5.20
CA GLY A 345 -12.49 3.83 -4.32
C GLY A 345 -13.27 5.15 -4.27
N THR A 346 -12.66 6.29 -4.63
CA THR A 346 -13.41 7.54 -4.79
C THR A 346 -14.42 7.48 -5.96
N LEU A 347 -14.20 6.57 -6.91
CA LEU A 347 -15.01 6.38 -8.12
C LEU A 347 -16.05 5.24 -7.98
N VAL A 348 -16.11 4.59 -6.82
CA VAL A 348 -16.99 3.44 -6.52
C VAL A 348 -18.20 3.88 -5.68
N GLU A 349 -19.39 3.24 -5.94
CA GLU A 349 -20.63 3.42 -5.20
C GLU A 349 -20.99 2.15 -4.41
#